data_517effb92189aa0b1e3084a344036e59
#
_entry.id   517effb92189aa0b1e3084a344036e59
#
_cell.length_a   1.000
_cell.length_b   1.000
_cell.length_c   1.000
_cell.angle_alpha   90.00
_cell.angle_beta   90.00
_cell.angle_gamma   90.00
#
_symmetry.space_group_name_H-M   'P 1'
#
loop_
_entity.id
_entity.type
_entity.pdbx_description
1 polymer ?
#
loop_
_entity_poly.entity_id
_entity_poly.type
_entity_poly.pdbx_seq_one_letter_code
_entity_poly.pdbx_strand_id
1 'polypeptide(L)'
;VLAVASGFDADDPYSRAAPPGFALDQPLPTRFRFAVPTPAARVFHGDPTPRVVFEQAIANAIAAGGEVEEIDFSPFTEAAALLYGPWVAERSDALREIFAHDPDALHPVTRAIIGAGFTMRAMDLFAAQHRLAALRQATAPLWQRFTFLLVPSVPGAFSLAEIATAPIACNNELGRYTNFTNLLDLAAIAIPGGFSPAGFPAGATLIGPAFHDGVLAAIADRMQRDAATPLGATGHPPPPATATAKAAATVAAVHPEIEIAVFGAHLAGEALNAALIALGGRFRRPCHTAPRYRMLALPGAVPRPGLVPAASGGATIAGEVWALPSAALPAFLASIAPPLGLGTVALENGAPAFGFICEAGATGEDITAFGGWPAYRAARP
;
A
#
# COMPACT_ATOMS: atom_id res chain seq x y z
N VAL A 1 9.12 -3.17 7.63
CA VAL A 1 9.46 -3.97 6.43
C VAL A 1 8.51 -3.62 5.30
N LEU A 2 7.18 -3.84 5.44
CA LEU A 2 6.22 -3.65 4.35
C LEU A 2 6.28 -2.24 3.73
N ALA A 3 6.31 -1.17 4.53
CA ALA A 3 6.39 0.22 4.05
C ALA A 3 7.67 0.53 3.24
N VAL A 4 8.74 -0.24 3.44
CA VAL A 4 9.99 -0.11 2.67
C VAL A 4 9.95 -0.97 1.41
N ALA A 5 9.32 -2.15 1.50
CA ALA A 5 9.27 -3.13 0.42
C ALA A 5 8.14 -2.88 -0.59
N SER A 6 7.13 -2.05 -0.23
CA SER A 6 6.00 -1.75 -1.11
C SER A 6 6.27 -0.49 -1.94
N GLY A 7 5.82 -0.49 -3.19
CA GLY A 7 5.94 0.62 -4.11
C GLY A 7 5.65 0.17 -5.54
N PHE A 8 5.48 1.13 -6.44
CA PHE A 8 5.39 0.85 -7.86
C PHE A 8 6.81 0.58 -8.40
N ASP A 9 6.97 -0.55 -9.08
CA ASP A 9 8.18 -0.92 -9.80
C ASP A 9 7.90 -0.84 -11.30
N ALA A 10 8.60 0.05 -12.00
CA ALA A 10 8.41 0.24 -13.43
C ALA A 10 8.99 -0.90 -14.28
N ASP A 11 9.91 -1.68 -13.72
CA ASP A 11 10.55 -2.82 -14.39
C ASP A 11 9.74 -4.12 -14.23
N ASP A 12 8.77 -4.15 -13.30
CA ASP A 12 7.85 -5.28 -13.13
C ASP A 12 6.53 -5.02 -13.86
N PRO A 13 6.21 -5.78 -14.95
CA PRO A 13 4.99 -5.61 -15.72
C PRO A 13 3.70 -5.91 -14.92
N TYR A 14 3.80 -6.59 -13.78
CA TYR A 14 2.68 -6.86 -12.88
C TYR A 14 2.54 -5.83 -11.76
N SER A 15 3.54 -4.97 -11.58
CA SER A 15 3.47 -3.90 -10.61
C SER A 15 2.41 -2.87 -11.00
N ARG A 16 1.67 -2.39 -10.02
CA ARG A 16 0.67 -1.33 -10.23
C ARG A 16 0.73 -0.28 -9.14
N ALA A 17 0.45 0.96 -9.52
CA ALA A 17 0.38 2.05 -8.56
C ALA A 17 -0.76 1.85 -7.57
N ALA A 18 -0.52 2.17 -6.31
CA ALA A 18 -1.56 2.18 -5.30
C ALA A 18 -2.61 3.25 -5.63
N PRO A 19 -3.90 2.99 -5.35
CA PRO A 19 -4.97 3.96 -5.57
C PRO A 19 -4.79 5.20 -4.67
N PRO A 20 -5.35 6.36 -5.06
CA PRO A 20 -5.36 7.54 -4.21
C PRO A 20 -5.97 7.24 -2.83
N GLY A 21 -5.31 7.69 -1.77
CA GLY A 21 -5.75 7.44 -0.39
C GLY A 21 -5.30 6.11 0.21
N PHE A 22 -4.56 5.28 -0.51
CA PHE A 22 -3.94 4.10 0.07
C PHE A 22 -2.90 4.51 1.12
N ALA A 23 -2.97 3.90 2.30
CA ALA A 23 -1.98 4.03 3.36
C ALA A 23 -1.92 2.72 4.16
N LEU A 24 -0.72 2.38 4.65
CA LEU A 24 -0.51 1.19 5.48
C LEU A 24 -0.86 1.44 6.96
N ASP A 25 -0.89 2.68 7.40
CA ASP A 25 -1.17 3.14 8.76
C ASP A 25 -2.62 3.63 8.90
N GLN A 26 -3.56 2.84 8.43
CA GLN A 26 -4.99 3.16 8.56
C GLN A 26 -5.44 3.12 10.03
N PRO A 27 -6.34 4.04 10.45
CA PRO A 27 -6.95 3.94 11.76
C PRO A 27 -7.86 2.70 11.86
N LEU A 28 -7.94 2.13 13.06
CA LEU A 28 -8.89 1.05 13.33
C LEU A 28 -10.32 1.56 13.10
N PRO A 29 -11.12 0.94 12.23
CA PRO A 29 -12.52 1.31 12.07
C PRO A 29 -13.30 0.99 13.37
N THR A 30 -14.16 1.91 13.82
CA THR A 30 -14.97 1.74 15.03
C THR A 30 -16.01 0.64 14.92
N ARG A 31 -16.46 0.37 13.70
CA ARG A 31 -17.36 -0.74 13.35
C ARG A 31 -16.96 -1.28 11.98
N PHE A 32 -17.05 -2.59 11.83
CA PHE A 32 -16.83 -3.27 10.56
C PHE A 32 -17.66 -4.55 10.49
N ARG A 33 -17.94 -4.99 9.27
CA ARG A 33 -18.59 -6.28 9.04
C ARG A 33 -17.58 -7.25 8.46
N PHE A 34 -17.61 -8.49 8.89
CA PHE A 34 -16.76 -9.53 8.35
C PHE A 34 -17.53 -10.82 8.09
N ALA A 35 -17.07 -11.52 7.06
CA ALA A 35 -17.62 -12.80 6.68
C ALA A 35 -16.80 -13.94 7.26
N VAL A 36 -17.44 -15.08 7.47
CA VAL A 36 -16.78 -16.36 7.80
C VAL A 36 -17.41 -17.47 6.95
N PRO A 37 -16.69 -18.56 6.62
CA PRO A 37 -17.29 -19.74 6.00
C PRO A 37 -18.40 -20.32 6.87
N THR A 38 -19.47 -20.86 6.27
CA THR A 38 -20.47 -21.64 7.01
C THR A 38 -19.83 -22.81 7.78
N PRO A 39 -20.40 -23.30 8.88
CA PRO A 39 -19.87 -24.43 9.65
C PRO A 39 -19.54 -25.66 8.80
N ALA A 40 -20.36 -25.95 7.80
CA ALA A 40 -20.14 -27.08 6.89
C ALA A 40 -18.89 -26.92 6.00
N ALA A 41 -18.48 -25.67 5.71
CA ALA A 41 -17.26 -25.38 4.95
C ALA A 41 -16.00 -25.25 5.81
N ARG A 42 -16.13 -25.31 7.14
CA ARG A 42 -15.01 -25.27 8.09
C ARG A 42 -14.44 -26.67 8.31
N VAL A 43 -13.45 -27.04 7.51
CA VAL A 43 -12.76 -28.33 7.59
C VAL A 43 -11.54 -28.20 8.50
N PHE A 44 -11.40 -29.12 9.43
CA PHE A 44 -10.25 -29.25 10.32
C PHE A 44 -9.79 -30.69 10.36
N HIS A 45 -8.49 -30.93 10.45
CA HIS A 45 -7.89 -32.24 10.45
C HIS A 45 -7.21 -32.55 11.80
N GLY A 46 -7.48 -33.71 12.34
CA GLY A 46 -6.79 -34.28 13.52
C GLY A 46 -6.96 -33.47 14.80
N ASP A 47 -6.00 -32.60 15.09
CA ASP A 47 -5.94 -31.77 16.29
C ASP A 47 -7.13 -30.78 16.34
N PRO A 48 -7.84 -30.62 17.46
CA PRO A 48 -8.92 -29.67 17.62
C PRO A 48 -8.44 -28.21 17.70
N THR A 49 -7.14 -27.95 17.91
CA THR A 49 -6.58 -26.61 18.14
C THR A 49 -6.90 -25.62 17.03
N PRO A 50 -6.76 -25.91 15.73
CA PRO A 50 -7.11 -24.95 14.67
C PRO A 50 -8.56 -24.51 14.72
N ARG A 51 -9.48 -25.39 15.11
CA ARG A 51 -10.90 -25.05 15.31
C ARG A 51 -11.07 -24.07 16.47
N VAL A 52 -10.51 -24.40 17.63
CA VAL A 52 -10.61 -23.57 18.84
C VAL A 52 -10.01 -22.19 18.60
N VAL A 53 -8.85 -22.13 17.95
CA VAL A 53 -8.18 -20.89 17.58
C VAL A 53 -9.02 -20.06 16.61
N PHE A 54 -9.65 -20.68 15.63
CA PHE A 54 -10.51 -19.98 14.69
C PHE A 54 -11.78 -19.44 15.34
N GLU A 55 -12.43 -20.20 16.21
CA GLU A 55 -13.59 -19.74 16.98
C GLU A 55 -13.22 -18.57 17.91
N GLN A 56 -12.04 -18.63 18.53
CA GLN A 56 -11.52 -17.52 19.34
C GLN A 56 -11.21 -16.29 18.47
N ALA A 57 -10.68 -16.46 17.26
CA ALA A 57 -10.44 -15.35 16.34
C ALA A 57 -11.74 -14.65 15.92
N ILE A 58 -12.82 -15.39 15.71
CA ILE A 58 -14.16 -14.82 15.48
C ILE A 58 -14.60 -13.97 16.70
N ALA A 59 -14.47 -14.52 17.91
CA ALA A 59 -14.83 -13.82 19.14
C ALA A 59 -14.00 -12.52 19.32
N ASN A 60 -12.69 -12.58 19.04
CA ASN A 60 -11.80 -11.42 19.12
C ASN A 60 -12.16 -10.35 18.07
N ALA A 61 -12.55 -10.73 16.86
CA ALA A 61 -13.01 -9.79 15.84
C ALA A 61 -14.33 -9.08 16.25
N ILE A 62 -15.25 -9.82 16.87
CA ILE A 62 -16.49 -9.26 17.42
C ILE A 62 -16.17 -8.28 18.56
N ALA A 63 -15.28 -8.64 19.48
CA ALA A 63 -14.85 -7.77 20.59
C ALA A 63 -14.14 -6.49 20.08
N ALA A 64 -13.45 -6.56 18.95
CA ALA A 64 -12.84 -5.41 18.28
C ALA A 64 -13.85 -4.48 17.57
N GLY A 65 -15.15 -4.78 17.60
CA GLY A 65 -16.22 -3.97 16.99
C GLY A 65 -16.79 -4.56 15.68
N GLY A 66 -16.50 -5.81 15.38
CA GLY A 66 -16.96 -6.50 14.18
C GLY A 66 -18.34 -7.12 14.31
N GLU A 67 -19.10 -7.13 13.21
CA GLU A 67 -20.34 -7.89 13.03
C GLU A 67 -20.06 -9.05 12.08
N VAL A 68 -20.32 -10.29 12.55
CA VAL A 68 -20.03 -11.52 11.80
C VAL A 68 -21.25 -11.97 10.99
N GLU A 69 -21.00 -12.48 9.78
CA GLU A 69 -22.00 -13.18 8.97
C GLU A 69 -21.40 -14.41 8.31
N GLU A 70 -22.13 -15.51 8.29
CA GLU A 70 -21.71 -16.71 7.59
C GLU A 70 -22.05 -16.61 6.11
N ILE A 71 -21.11 -17.03 5.25
CA ILE A 71 -21.28 -17.02 3.80
C ILE A 71 -21.03 -18.39 3.17
N ASP A 72 -21.59 -18.58 1.97
CA ASP A 72 -21.18 -19.69 1.10
C ASP A 72 -19.73 -19.50 0.66
N PHE A 73 -18.90 -20.47 1.01
CA PHE A 73 -17.46 -20.47 0.70
C PHE A 73 -17.13 -21.20 -0.61
N SER A 74 -18.11 -21.78 -1.29
CA SER A 74 -17.91 -22.59 -2.50
C SER A 74 -17.21 -21.82 -3.64
N PRO A 75 -17.50 -20.51 -3.91
CA PRO A 75 -16.79 -19.78 -4.96
C PRO A 75 -15.28 -19.62 -4.68
N PHE A 76 -14.90 -19.47 -3.40
CA PHE A 76 -13.50 -19.39 -2.98
C PHE A 76 -12.79 -20.73 -3.10
N THR A 77 -13.44 -21.82 -2.70
CA THR A 77 -12.91 -23.18 -2.85
C THR A 77 -12.70 -23.52 -4.33
N GLU A 78 -13.63 -23.14 -5.19
CA GLU A 78 -13.49 -23.35 -6.63
C GLU A 78 -12.36 -22.53 -7.24
N ALA A 79 -12.23 -21.26 -6.84
CA ALA A 79 -11.11 -20.43 -7.27
C ALA A 79 -9.76 -21.02 -6.80
N ALA A 80 -9.69 -21.52 -5.55
CA ALA A 80 -8.48 -22.17 -5.03
C ALA A 80 -8.08 -23.41 -5.87
N ALA A 81 -9.03 -24.18 -6.33
CA ALA A 81 -8.76 -25.36 -7.16
C ALA A 81 -8.11 -25.03 -8.52
N LEU A 82 -8.36 -23.83 -9.07
CA LEU A 82 -7.74 -23.39 -10.31
C LEU A 82 -6.22 -23.21 -10.19
N LEU A 83 -5.69 -22.93 -9.00
CA LEU A 83 -4.26 -22.66 -8.78
C LEU A 83 -3.35 -23.83 -9.19
N TYR A 84 -3.79 -25.05 -8.97
CA TYR A 84 -3.09 -26.27 -9.37
C TYR A 84 -3.66 -26.90 -10.66
N GLY A 85 -4.52 -26.18 -11.36
CA GLY A 85 -4.96 -26.46 -12.71
C GLY A 85 -4.05 -25.81 -13.77
N PRO A 86 -4.61 -25.20 -14.82
CA PRO A 86 -3.83 -24.64 -15.94
C PRO A 86 -2.83 -23.55 -15.57
N TRP A 87 -2.95 -22.89 -14.39
CA TRP A 87 -1.94 -21.94 -13.90
C TRP A 87 -0.59 -22.56 -13.58
N VAL A 88 -0.51 -23.90 -13.44
CA VAL A 88 0.77 -24.60 -13.32
C VAL A 88 1.64 -24.39 -14.55
N ALA A 89 1.05 -24.16 -15.74
CA ALA A 89 1.81 -23.88 -16.97
C ALA A 89 2.68 -22.62 -16.88
N GLU A 90 2.25 -21.59 -16.16
CA GLU A 90 3.05 -20.38 -15.90
C GLU A 90 4.34 -20.72 -15.12
N ARG A 91 4.22 -21.57 -14.09
CA ARG A 91 5.39 -22.03 -13.31
C ARG A 91 6.30 -22.93 -14.14
N SER A 92 5.73 -23.74 -15.05
CA SER A 92 6.49 -24.58 -15.98
C SER A 92 7.30 -23.73 -16.96
N ASP A 93 6.70 -22.64 -17.45
CA ASP A 93 7.38 -21.70 -18.34
C ASP A 93 8.57 -21.03 -17.64
N ALA A 94 8.40 -20.56 -16.41
CA ALA A 94 9.47 -19.97 -15.61
C ALA A 94 10.64 -20.93 -15.32
N LEU A 95 10.38 -22.24 -15.28
CA LEU A 95 11.39 -23.27 -15.03
C LEU A 95 11.79 -24.07 -16.29
N ARG A 96 11.41 -23.60 -17.47
CA ARG A 96 11.62 -24.29 -18.75
C ARG A 96 13.06 -24.75 -18.96
N GLU A 97 14.02 -23.87 -18.69
CA GLU A 97 15.45 -24.17 -18.87
C GLU A 97 15.93 -25.26 -17.91
N ILE A 98 15.46 -25.25 -16.66
CA ILE A 98 15.82 -26.28 -15.69
C ILE A 98 15.25 -27.64 -16.12
N PHE A 99 14.00 -27.67 -16.56
CA PHE A 99 13.39 -28.91 -17.08
C PHE A 99 14.09 -29.43 -18.34
N ALA A 100 14.62 -28.57 -19.19
CA ALA A 100 15.33 -28.96 -20.42
C ALA A 100 16.73 -29.50 -20.16
N HIS A 101 17.46 -28.96 -19.16
CA HIS A 101 18.90 -29.25 -19.02
C HIS A 101 19.23 -30.06 -17.77
N ASP A 102 18.52 -29.87 -16.65
CA ASP A 102 18.77 -30.55 -15.39
C ASP A 102 17.51 -30.70 -14.55
N PRO A 103 16.51 -31.53 -14.98
CA PRO A 103 15.28 -31.70 -14.24
C PRO A 103 15.47 -32.35 -12.85
N ASP A 104 16.61 -33.02 -12.63
CA ASP A 104 16.93 -33.67 -11.37
C ASP A 104 17.42 -32.70 -10.29
N ALA A 105 17.76 -31.46 -10.66
CA ALA A 105 17.98 -30.37 -9.70
C ALA A 105 16.71 -30.00 -8.92
N LEU A 106 15.52 -30.35 -9.45
CA LEU A 106 14.26 -30.10 -8.77
C LEU A 106 13.89 -31.24 -7.80
N HIS A 107 13.41 -30.85 -6.62
CA HIS A 107 12.83 -31.84 -5.71
C HIS A 107 11.73 -32.65 -6.42
N PRO A 108 11.67 -33.98 -6.27
CA PRO A 108 10.77 -34.85 -7.06
C PRO A 108 9.29 -34.43 -7.02
N VAL A 109 8.78 -33.99 -5.84
CA VAL A 109 7.40 -33.51 -5.69
C VAL A 109 7.17 -32.21 -6.48
N THR A 110 8.09 -31.24 -6.38
CA THR A 110 8.04 -29.99 -7.13
C THR A 110 8.09 -30.24 -8.62
N ARG A 111 9.00 -31.13 -9.06
CA ARG A 111 9.11 -31.56 -10.46
C ARG A 111 7.81 -32.19 -10.97
N ALA A 112 7.18 -33.07 -10.18
CA ALA A 112 5.92 -33.69 -10.57
C ALA A 112 4.78 -32.68 -10.73
N ILE A 113 4.63 -31.77 -9.77
CA ILE A 113 3.58 -30.73 -9.80
C ILE A 113 3.79 -29.78 -10.98
N ILE A 114 4.98 -29.19 -11.10
CA ILE A 114 5.26 -28.17 -12.12
C ILE A 114 5.36 -28.80 -13.50
N GLY A 115 5.95 -30.00 -13.61
CA GLY A 115 6.07 -30.72 -14.88
C GLY A 115 4.73 -31.02 -15.57
N ALA A 116 3.64 -31.11 -14.81
CA ALA A 116 2.30 -31.26 -15.37
C ALA A 116 1.89 -30.08 -16.28
N GLY A 117 2.43 -28.88 -16.06
CA GLY A 117 2.10 -27.70 -16.86
C GLY A 117 2.54 -27.80 -18.33
N PHE A 118 3.58 -28.58 -18.66
CA PHE A 118 3.99 -28.80 -20.06
C PHE A 118 2.99 -29.57 -20.91
N THR A 119 2.02 -30.22 -20.30
CA THR A 119 0.95 -30.96 -21.00
C THR A 119 -0.37 -30.20 -21.04
N MET A 120 -0.45 -29.03 -20.42
CA MET A 120 -1.66 -28.20 -20.43
C MET A 120 -1.90 -27.61 -21.82
N ARG A 121 -3.16 -27.67 -22.26
CA ARG A 121 -3.56 -27.10 -23.55
C ARG A 121 -3.99 -25.65 -23.39
N ALA A 122 -3.78 -24.85 -24.41
CA ALA A 122 -4.23 -23.44 -24.40
C ALA A 122 -5.75 -23.32 -24.14
N MET A 123 -6.56 -24.25 -24.64
CA MET A 123 -8.02 -24.27 -24.39
C MET A 123 -8.36 -24.45 -22.91
N ASP A 124 -7.59 -25.24 -22.19
CA ASP A 124 -7.80 -25.48 -20.76
C ASP A 124 -7.50 -24.20 -19.96
N LEU A 125 -6.45 -23.46 -20.37
CA LEU A 125 -6.11 -22.15 -19.78
C LEU A 125 -7.22 -21.13 -20.02
N PHE A 126 -7.72 -20.99 -21.25
CA PHE A 126 -8.81 -20.06 -21.54
C PHE A 126 -10.10 -20.40 -20.78
N ALA A 127 -10.45 -21.69 -20.70
CA ALA A 127 -11.60 -22.14 -19.90
C ALA A 127 -11.45 -21.75 -18.42
N ALA A 128 -10.27 -21.96 -17.86
CA ALA A 128 -9.97 -21.57 -16.47
C ALA A 128 -9.99 -20.03 -16.27
N GLN A 129 -9.47 -19.25 -17.20
CA GLN A 129 -9.55 -17.78 -17.16
C GLN A 129 -11.00 -17.27 -17.18
N HIS A 130 -11.84 -17.83 -18.06
CA HIS A 130 -13.27 -17.50 -18.10
C HIS A 130 -13.95 -17.86 -16.77
N ARG A 131 -13.63 -19.04 -16.22
CA ARG A 131 -14.18 -19.44 -14.93
C ARG A 131 -13.73 -18.54 -13.80
N LEU A 132 -12.44 -18.17 -13.76
CA LEU A 132 -11.92 -17.23 -12.78
C LEU A 132 -12.61 -15.85 -12.88
N ALA A 133 -12.85 -15.35 -14.09
CA ALA A 133 -13.58 -14.10 -14.30
C ALA A 133 -15.00 -14.18 -13.74
N ALA A 134 -15.72 -15.30 -13.95
CA ALA A 134 -17.04 -15.53 -13.36
C ALA A 134 -16.98 -15.60 -11.82
N LEU A 135 -15.96 -16.23 -11.23
CA LEU A 135 -15.79 -16.29 -9.78
C LEU A 135 -15.45 -14.92 -9.17
N ARG A 136 -14.63 -14.10 -9.85
CA ARG A 136 -14.38 -12.72 -9.44
C ARG A 136 -15.68 -11.91 -9.43
N GLN A 137 -16.52 -12.05 -10.47
CA GLN A 137 -17.83 -11.39 -10.53
C GLN A 137 -18.76 -11.88 -9.42
N ALA A 138 -18.79 -13.17 -9.12
CA ALA A 138 -19.63 -13.75 -8.07
C ALA A 138 -19.20 -13.30 -6.67
N THR A 139 -17.89 -13.11 -6.41
CA THR A 139 -17.36 -12.72 -5.10
C THR A 139 -17.29 -11.20 -4.90
N ALA A 140 -17.29 -10.39 -5.98
CA ALA A 140 -17.17 -8.93 -5.89
C ALA A 140 -18.23 -8.26 -4.99
N PRO A 141 -19.52 -8.66 -4.98
CA PRO A 141 -20.52 -8.06 -4.09
C PRO A 141 -20.25 -8.25 -2.60
N LEU A 142 -19.46 -9.26 -2.22
CA LEU A 142 -19.11 -9.50 -0.82
C LEU A 142 -18.27 -8.34 -0.26
N TRP A 143 -17.39 -7.77 -1.07
CA TRP A 143 -16.51 -6.66 -0.68
C TRP A 143 -17.23 -5.31 -0.52
N GLN A 144 -18.47 -5.20 -0.95
CA GLN A 144 -19.35 -4.06 -0.67
C GLN A 144 -20.05 -4.20 0.69
N ARG A 145 -20.13 -5.43 1.21
CA ARG A 145 -20.82 -5.77 2.47
C ARG A 145 -19.86 -5.99 3.62
N PHE A 146 -18.68 -6.53 3.35
CA PHE A 146 -17.71 -6.96 4.34
C PHE A 146 -16.36 -6.28 4.13
N THR A 147 -15.76 -5.88 5.23
CA THR A 147 -14.39 -5.34 5.26
C THR A 147 -13.37 -6.45 4.98
N PHE A 148 -13.64 -7.68 5.47
CA PHE A 148 -12.79 -8.84 5.24
C PHE A 148 -13.57 -10.14 5.41
N LEU A 149 -12.96 -11.20 4.90
CA LEU A 149 -13.29 -12.60 5.14
C LEU A 149 -12.28 -13.16 6.14
N LEU A 150 -12.75 -13.73 7.25
CA LEU A 150 -11.91 -14.40 8.24
C LEU A 150 -11.96 -15.91 8.00
N VAL A 151 -10.79 -16.53 7.88
CA VAL A 151 -10.64 -17.96 7.62
C VAL A 151 -9.58 -18.57 8.56
N PRO A 152 -9.58 -19.88 8.80
CA PRO A 152 -8.42 -20.55 9.39
C PRO A 152 -7.18 -20.35 8.49
N SER A 153 -5.99 -20.13 9.07
CA SER A 153 -4.78 -20.06 8.24
C SER A 153 -4.46 -21.40 7.57
N VAL A 154 -4.67 -22.49 8.30
CA VAL A 154 -4.57 -23.87 7.81
C VAL A 154 -5.62 -24.75 8.51
N PRO A 155 -6.08 -25.83 7.89
CA PRO A 155 -7.07 -26.74 8.50
C PRO A 155 -6.49 -27.61 9.63
N GLY A 156 -5.16 -27.73 9.68
CA GLY A 156 -4.42 -28.54 10.66
C GLY A 156 -2.94 -28.59 10.29
N ALA A 157 -2.13 -29.14 11.16
CA ALA A 157 -0.73 -29.43 10.90
C ALA A 157 -0.56 -30.90 10.49
N PHE A 158 0.40 -31.14 9.60
CA PHE A 158 0.82 -32.48 9.20
C PHE A 158 2.24 -32.74 9.71
N SER A 159 2.48 -33.96 10.20
CA SER A 159 3.83 -34.41 10.54
C SER A 159 4.69 -34.59 9.28
N LEU A 160 6.00 -34.58 9.44
CA LEU A 160 6.93 -34.85 8.34
C LEU A 160 6.69 -36.23 7.71
N ALA A 161 6.26 -37.22 8.51
CA ALA A 161 5.94 -38.57 8.05
C ALA A 161 4.68 -38.61 7.17
N GLU A 162 3.63 -37.87 7.54
CA GLU A 162 2.42 -37.70 6.72
C GLU A 162 2.73 -37.00 5.40
N ILE A 163 3.52 -35.91 5.45
CA ILE A 163 3.94 -35.20 4.25
C ILE A 163 4.80 -36.11 3.34
N ALA A 164 5.71 -36.89 3.91
CA ALA A 164 6.52 -37.82 3.12
C ALA A 164 5.66 -38.92 2.42
N THR A 165 4.56 -39.33 3.07
CA THR A 165 3.66 -40.34 2.52
C THR A 165 2.71 -39.81 1.45
N ALA A 166 2.19 -38.56 1.63
CA ALA A 166 1.18 -37.97 0.76
C ALA A 166 1.45 -36.47 0.51
N PRO A 167 2.61 -36.10 -0.09
CA PRO A 167 3.09 -34.73 -0.14
C PRO A 167 2.13 -33.79 -0.87
N ILE A 168 1.57 -34.22 -2.00
CA ILE A 168 0.66 -33.38 -2.81
C ILE A 168 -0.69 -33.19 -2.08
N ALA A 169 -1.23 -34.25 -1.48
CA ALA A 169 -2.50 -34.15 -0.76
C ALA A 169 -2.39 -33.25 0.47
N CYS A 170 -1.34 -33.42 1.27
CA CYS A 170 -1.07 -32.53 2.43
C CYS A 170 -0.88 -31.07 2.00
N ASN A 171 -0.11 -30.83 0.94
CA ASN A 171 0.11 -29.47 0.42
C ASN A 171 -1.21 -28.81 -0.04
N ASN A 172 -2.07 -29.54 -0.74
CA ASN A 172 -3.37 -29.03 -1.17
C ASN A 172 -4.27 -28.66 0.01
N GLU A 173 -4.27 -29.47 1.07
CA GLU A 173 -5.04 -29.19 2.28
C GLU A 173 -4.50 -27.96 3.02
N LEU A 174 -3.18 -27.78 3.12
CA LEU A 174 -2.58 -26.59 3.74
C LEU A 174 -2.99 -25.29 3.05
N GLY A 175 -3.23 -25.32 1.75
CA GLY A 175 -3.67 -24.15 0.96
C GLY A 175 -5.19 -23.96 0.89
N ARG A 176 -6.00 -24.81 1.51
CA ARG A 176 -7.48 -24.85 1.39
C ARG A 176 -8.12 -23.47 1.55
N TYR A 177 -7.69 -22.68 2.52
CA TYR A 177 -8.29 -21.39 2.88
C TYR A 177 -7.57 -20.18 2.27
N THR A 178 -6.47 -20.37 1.54
CA THR A 178 -5.63 -19.24 1.08
C THR A 178 -5.27 -19.29 -0.40
N ASN A 179 -5.34 -20.43 -1.08
CA ASN A 179 -4.94 -20.59 -2.48
C ASN A 179 -5.71 -19.70 -3.47
N PHE A 180 -6.93 -19.28 -3.14
CA PHE A 180 -7.71 -18.38 -4.00
C PHE A 180 -7.26 -16.92 -3.94
N THR A 181 -6.51 -16.52 -2.89
CA THR A 181 -6.17 -15.12 -2.61
C THR A 181 -5.47 -14.45 -3.79
N ASN A 182 -4.45 -15.11 -4.35
CA ASN A 182 -3.70 -14.60 -5.50
C ASN A 182 -4.58 -14.51 -6.76
N LEU A 183 -5.37 -15.56 -7.04
CA LEU A 183 -6.18 -15.62 -8.25
C LEU A 183 -7.32 -14.61 -8.24
N LEU A 184 -7.88 -14.30 -7.07
CA LEU A 184 -8.94 -13.31 -6.92
C LEU A 184 -8.42 -11.88 -6.67
N ASP A 185 -7.10 -11.68 -6.67
CA ASP A 185 -6.46 -10.38 -6.45
C ASP A 185 -6.84 -9.76 -5.09
N LEU A 186 -6.57 -10.47 -4.01
CA LEU A 186 -6.94 -10.09 -2.66
C LEU A 186 -5.69 -9.82 -1.81
N ALA A 187 -5.83 -8.96 -0.82
CA ALA A 187 -4.87 -8.75 0.26
C ALA A 187 -5.15 -9.72 1.42
N ALA A 188 -4.10 -10.14 2.13
CA ALA A 188 -4.27 -11.04 3.29
C ALA A 188 -3.26 -10.76 4.39
N ILE A 189 -3.69 -10.94 5.65
CA ILE A 189 -2.84 -10.90 6.83
C ILE A 189 -3.18 -12.07 7.75
N ALA A 190 -2.18 -12.86 8.10
CA ALA A 190 -2.32 -13.95 9.08
C ALA A 190 -1.97 -13.46 10.48
N ILE A 191 -2.77 -13.87 11.47
CA ILE A 191 -2.53 -13.59 12.89
C ILE A 191 -2.33 -14.90 13.66
N PRO A 192 -1.38 -14.93 14.62
CA PRO A 192 -1.17 -16.09 15.48
C PRO A 192 -2.34 -16.25 16.46
N GLY A 193 -2.73 -17.50 16.75
CA GLY A 193 -3.77 -17.84 17.72
C GLY A 193 -3.30 -18.77 18.84
N GLY A 194 -2.01 -19.15 18.82
CA GLY A 194 -1.42 -20.04 19.84
C GLY A 194 -0.88 -21.33 19.28
N PHE A 195 -0.67 -22.29 20.17
CA PHE A 195 -0.06 -23.58 19.87
C PHE A 195 -0.94 -24.74 20.32
N SER A 196 -0.89 -25.85 19.58
CA SER A 196 -1.47 -27.10 20.00
C SER A 196 -0.69 -27.72 21.17
N PRO A 197 -1.26 -28.69 21.89
CA PRO A 197 -0.52 -29.45 22.90
C PRO A 197 0.74 -30.14 22.36
N ALA A 198 0.77 -30.45 21.06
CA ALA A 198 1.93 -31.02 20.38
C ALA A 198 2.95 -29.96 19.90
N GLY A 199 2.71 -28.67 20.18
CA GLY A 199 3.61 -27.56 19.83
C GLY A 199 3.43 -27.02 18.41
N PHE A 200 2.42 -27.45 17.65
CA PHE A 200 2.15 -26.89 16.32
C PHE A 200 1.43 -25.54 16.43
N PRO A 201 1.86 -24.52 15.66
CA PRO A 201 1.19 -23.23 15.65
C PRO A 201 -0.17 -23.30 14.94
N ALA A 202 -1.13 -22.51 15.40
CA ALA A 202 -2.41 -22.29 14.75
C ALA A 202 -2.69 -20.79 14.67
N GLY A 203 -3.46 -20.36 13.67
CA GLY A 203 -3.81 -18.96 13.45
C GLY A 203 -5.03 -18.79 12.56
N ALA A 204 -5.42 -17.55 12.38
CA ALA A 204 -6.48 -17.15 11.47
C ALA A 204 -5.93 -16.13 10.44
N THR A 205 -6.57 -16.04 9.29
CA THR A 205 -6.19 -15.14 8.22
C THR A 205 -7.37 -14.22 7.87
N LEU A 206 -7.11 -12.91 7.89
CA LEU A 206 -8.02 -11.89 7.39
C LEU A 206 -7.71 -11.67 5.91
N ILE A 207 -8.72 -11.75 5.04
CA ILE A 207 -8.58 -11.60 3.60
C ILE A 207 -9.55 -10.50 3.16
N GLY A 208 -9.06 -9.53 2.40
CA GLY A 208 -9.85 -8.40 1.89
C GLY A 208 -9.52 -8.05 0.45
N PRO A 209 -10.17 -7.05 -0.13
CA PRO A 209 -9.84 -6.57 -1.46
C PRO A 209 -8.38 -6.11 -1.57
N ALA A 210 -7.85 -6.07 -2.78
CA ALA A 210 -6.55 -5.49 -3.05
C ALA A 210 -6.44 -4.07 -2.46
N PHE A 211 -5.27 -3.73 -1.93
CA PHE A 211 -4.97 -2.45 -1.27
C PHE A 211 -5.71 -2.20 0.07
N HIS A 212 -6.34 -3.21 0.66
CA HIS A 212 -6.90 -3.13 2.00
C HIS A 212 -5.88 -3.48 3.10
N ASP A 213 -4.61 -3.65 2.78
CA ASP A 213 -3.54 -4.05 3.71
C ASP A 213 -3.53 -3.21 4.99
N GLY A 214 -3.67 -1.89 4.89
CA GLY A 214 -3.66 -0.99 6.04
C GLY A 214 -4.83 -1.21 7.01
N VAL A 215 -6.05 -1.36 6.50
CA VAL A 215 -7.22 -1.61 7.34
C VAL A 215 -7.21 -3.01 7.93
N LEU A 216 -6.75 -4.01 7.16
CA LEU A 216 -6.57 -5.37 7.66
C LEU A 216 -5.52 -5.41 8.77
N ALA A 217 -4.40 -4.69 8.61
CA ALA A 217 -3.34 -4.59 9.61
C ALA A 217 -3.83 -3.93 10.90
N ALA A 218 -4.63 -2.86 10.83
CA ALA A 218 -5.18 -2.19 12.00
C ALA A 218 -6.13 -3.10 12.81
N ILE A 219 -6.99 -3.87 12.12
CA ILE A 219 -7.89 -4.82 12.76
C ILE A 219 -7.10 -6.00 13.35
N ALA A 220 -6.16 -6.56 12.59
CA ALA A 220 -5.31 -7.66 13.00
C ALA A 220 -4.44 -7.31 14.23
N ASP A 221 -3.83 -6.12 14.25
CA ASP A 221 -3.08 -5.62 15.41
C ASP A 221 -3.95 -5.54 16.67
N ARG A 222 -5.18 -5.02 16.53
CA ARG A 222 -6.12 -4.97 17.64
C ARG A 222 -6.50 -6.37 18.13
N MET A 223 -6.86 -7.28 17.23
CA MET A 223 -7.22 -8.66 17.58
C MET A 223 -6.07 -9.38 18.28
N GLN A 224 -4.83 -9.22 17.81
CA GLN A 224 -3.65 -9.86 18.39
C GLN A 224 -3.31 -9.30 19.78
N ARG A 225 -3.47 -7.98 19.99
CA ARG A 225 -3.24 -7.35 21.29
C ARG A 225 -4.27 -7.76 22.32
N ASP A 226 -5.53 -7.78 21.94
CA ASP A 226 -6.62 -8.18 22.85
C ASP A 226 -6.51 -9.66 23.23
N ALA A 227 -6.01 -10.50 22.30
CA ALA A 227 -5.74 -11.91 22.59
C ALA A 227 -4.50 -12.13 23.46
N ALA A 228 -3.64 -11.11 23.65
CA ALA A 228 -2.38 -11.15 24.38
C ALA A 228 -1.45 -12.33 23.96
N THR A 229 -1.54 -12.77 22.70
CA THR A 229 -0.78 -13.90 22.17
C THR A 229 0.71 -13.58 22.18
N PRO A 230 1.58 -14.41 22.78
CA PRO A 230 3.02 -14.18 22.77
C PRO A 230 3.60 -14.15 21.35
N LEU A 231 4.78 -13.51 21.22
CA LEU A 231 5.52 -13.48 19.96
C LEU A 231 6.13 -14.87 19.65
N GLY A 232 5.45 -15.61 18.80
CA GLY A 232 5.83 -17.00 18.46
C GLY A 232 5.96 -17.88 19.69
N ALA A 233 6.92 -18.80 19.69
CA ALA A 233 7.22 -19.69 20.81
C ALA A 233 8.17 -19.07 21.86
N THR A 234 8.45 -17.76 21.79
CA THR A 234 9.44 -17.10 22.66
C THR A 234 8.93 -16.81 24.06
N GLY A 235 7.61 -16.81 24.27
CA GLY A 235 6.98 -16.37 25.53
C GLY A 235 6.99 -14.85 25.75
N HIS A 236 7.61 -14.05 24.88
CA HIS A 236 7.62 -12.60 25.01
C HIS A 236 6.24 -12.02 24.67
N PRO A 237 5.74 -11.06 25.47
CA PRO A 237 4.49 -10.36 25.14
C PRO A 237 4.66 -9.52 23.86
N PRO A 238 3.55 -9.22 23.14
CA PRO A 238 3.61 -8.26 22.04
C PRO A 238 4.07 -6.89 22.56
N PRO A 239 4.81 -6.10 21.73
CA PRO A 239 5.28 -4.78 22.13
C PRO A 239 4.09 -3.86 22.42
N PRO A 240 4.22 -2.90 23.35
CA PRO A 240 3.15 -1.95 23.65
C PRO A 240 2.79 -1.09 22.43
N ALA A 241 1.52 -0.71 22.31
CA ALA A 241 0.96 0.05 21.18
C ALA A 241 1.75 1.33 20.85
N THR A 242 2.28 2.02 21.86
CA THR A 242 3.09 3.23 21.70
C THR A 242 4.42 3.02 20.96
N ALA A 243 5.01 1.81 21.01
CA ALA A 243 6.25 1.50 20.29
C ALA A 243 6.00 1.33 18.79
N THR A 244 4.84 0.78 18.40
CA THR A 244 4.49 0.54 16.99
C THR A 244 4.08 1.85 16.29
N ALA A 245 3.32 2.71 16.97
CA ALA A 245 2.97 4.03 16.44
C ALA A 245 4.20 4.92 16.23
N LYS A 246 5.21 4.82 17.10
CA LYS A 246 6.45 5.60 16.98
C LYS A 246 7.37 5.05 15.88
N ALA A 247 7.38 3.73 15.65
CA ALA A 247 8.14 3.11 14.55
C ALA A 247 7.47 3.38 13.19
N ALA A 248 6.14 3.37 13.12
CA ALA A 248 5.40 3.73 11.90
C ALA A 248 5.55 5.21 11.54
N ALA A 249 5.60 6.09 12.53
CA ALA A 249 5.87 7.52 12.31
C ALA A 249 7.31 7.81 11.85
N THR A 250 8.24 6.85 12.00
CA THR A 250 9.66 7.03 11.59
C THR A 250 9.91 6.47 10.18
N VAL A 251 9.07 5.59 9.68
CA VAL A 251 9.04 5.20 8.26
C VAL A 251 7.98 6.08 7.59
N ALA A 252 8.36 7.33 7.34
CA ALA A 252 7.56 8.19 6.44
C ALA A 252 7.30 7.37 5.17
N ALA A 253 6.02 7.11 4.88
CA ALA A 253 5.64 6.57 3.58
C ALA A 253 6.41 7.37 2.53
N VAL A 254 7.10 6.70 1.61
CA VAL A 254 7.69 7.35 0.45
C VAL A 254 6.51 7.71 -0.45
N HIS A 255 5.75 8.73 -0.04
CA HIS A 255 4.82 9.36 -0.96
C HIS A 255 5.67 9.94 -2.07
N PRO A 256 5.32 9.75 -3.34
CA PRO A 256 5.98 10.45 -4.41
C PRO A 256 5.95 11.94 -4.06
N GLU A 257 7.12 12.53 -3.95
CA GLU A 257 7.26 13.95 -3.63
C GLU A 257 7.23 14.77 -4.91
N ILE A 258 6.57 15.91 -4.84
CA ILE A 258 6.55 16.87 -5.92
C ILE A 258 7.48 18.02 -5.50
N GLU A 259 8.47 18.33 -6.34
CA GLU A 259 9.31 19.50 -6.13
C GLU A 259 8.55 20.77 -6.52
N ILE A 260 8.51 21.73 -5.59
CA ILE A 260 7.88 23.04 -5.78
C ILE A 260 8.93 24.11 -5.52
N ALA A 261 9.11 24.99 -6.49
CA ALA A 261 9.96 26.16 -6.34
C ALA A 261 9.17 27.33 -5.74
N VAL A 262 9.64 27.85 -4.63
CA VAL A 262 9.04 28.98 -3.92
C VAL A 262 9.97 30.21 -3.98
N PHE A 263 9.40 31.39 -4.14
CA PHE A 263 10.15 32.62 -4.36
C PHE A 263 9.70 33.75 -3.43
N GLY A 264 8.86 33.45 -2.42
CA GLY A 264 8.25 34.48 -1.58
C GLY A 264 7.88 34.01 -0.17
N ALA A 265 6.65 34.24 0.25
CA ALA A 265 6.19 34.02 1.63
C ALA A 265 6.36 32.58 2.16
N HIS A 266 6.61 31.60 1.29
CA HIS A 266 6.89 30.19 1.66
C HIS A 266 8.40 29.89 1.80
N LEU A 267 9.32 30.84 1.53
CA LEU A 267 10.75 30.65 1.79
C LEU A 267 11.02 30.39 3.28
N ALA A 268 12.12 29.75 3.57
CA ALA A 268 12.54 29.49 4.94
C ALA A 268 12.58 30.79 5.77
N GLY A 269 11.90 30.79 6.92
CA GLY A 269 11.80 31.97 7.80
C GLY A 269 10.71 32.97 7.42
N GLU A 270 10.04 32.85 6.29
CA GLU A 270 8.96 33.73 5.85
C GLU A 270 7.58 33.27 6.40
N ALA A 271 6.58 34.18 6.31
CA ALA A 271 5.30 34.09 7.01
C ALA A 271 4.48 32.80 6.73
N LEU A 272 4.56 32.21 5.53
CA LEU A 272 3.84 31.01 5.15
C LEU A 272 4.70 29.74 5.15
N ASN A 273 5.97 29.83 5.53
CA ASN A 273 6.85 28.66 5.59
C ASN A 273 6.36 27.60 6.58
N ALA A 274 5.86 28.03 7.75
CA ALA A 274 5.31 27.12 8.74
C ALA A 274 4.11 26.29 8.21
N ALA A 275 3.28 26.89 7.35
CA ALA A 275 2.16 26.19 6.71
C ALA A 275 2.66 25.14 5.69
N LEU A 276 3.72 25.44 4.94
CA LEU A 276 4.36 24.48 4.02
C LEU A 276 4.96 23.29 4.78
N ILE A 277 5.64 23.56 5.91
CA ILE A 277 6.20 22.51 6.78
C ILE A 277 5.09 21.67 7.40
N ALA A 278 3.97 22.25 7.83
CA ALA A 278 2.83 21.52 8.39
C ALA A 278 2.18 20.55 7.39
N LEU A 279 2.29 20.85 6.09
CA LEU A 279 1.87 19.97 5.01
C LEU A 279 2.92 18.88 4.66
N GLY A 280 3.99 18.75 5.44
CA GLY A 280 5.07 17.79 5.23
C GLY A 280 6.14 18.30 4.24
N GLY A 281 6.14 19.59 3.91
CA GLY A 281 7.14 20.20 3.05
C GLY A 281 8.55 20.09 3.65
N ARG A 282 9.54 19.72 2.82
CA ARG A 282 10.95 19.58 3.21
C ARG A 282 11.85 20.37 2.26
N PHE A 283 12.72 21.19 2.81
CA PHE A 283 13.72 21.92 2.03
C PHE A 283 14.63 20.94 1.28
N ARG A 284 14.89 21.24 0.00
CA ARG A 284 15.81 20.47 -0.84
C ARG A 284 17.09 21.23 -1.16
N ARG A 285 16.95 22.40 -1.75
CA ARG A 285 18.09 23.23 -2.20
C ARG A 285 17.67 24.66 -2.49
N PRO A 286 18.60 25.61 -2.45
CA PRO A 286 18.38 26.94 -3.05
C PRO A 286 18.27 26.79 -4.56
N CYS A 287 17.61 27.74 -5.21
CA CYS A 287 17.51 27.83 -6.66
C CYS A 287 17.43 29.30 -7.12
N HIS A 288 17.58 29.49 -8.43
CA HIS A 288 17.30 30.73 -9.09
C HIS A 288 16.44 30.51 -10.32
N THR A 289 15.62 31.50 -10.68
CA THR A 289 14.89 31.43 -11.95
C THR A 289 15.84 31.70 -13.13
N ALA A 290 15.45 31.30 -14.34
CA ALA A 290 16.03 31.84 -15.56
C ALA A 290 15.80 33.36 -15.61
N PRO A 291 16.66 34.15 -16.31
CA PRO A 291 16.61 35.63 -16.31
C PRO A 291 15.46 36.16 -17.19
N ARG A 292 14.27 35.66 -17.03
CA ARG A 292 13.08 36.02 -17.82
C ARG A 292 11.83 36.26 -16.98
N TYR A 293 12.02 36.57 -15.70
CA TYR A 293 10.92 36.87 -14.80
C TYR A 293 11.09 38.24 -14.17
N ARG A 294 9.96 38.89 -13.93
CA ARG A 294 9.88 40.06 -13.03
C ARG A 294 9.22 39.60 -11.74
N MET A 295 9.56 40.26 -10.65
CA MET A 295 8.96 40.04 -9.35
C MET A 295 8.18 41.27 -8.93
N LEU A 296 6.89 41.07 -8.59
CA LEU A 296 6.00 42.14 -8.12
C LEU A 296 5.70 41.94 -6.64
N ALA A 297 5.78 42.97 -5.82
CA ALA A 297 5.21 42.97 -4.49
C ALA A 297 3.69 43.19 -4.58
N LEU A 298 2.91 42.16 -4.22
CA LEU A 298 1.46 42.16 -4.33
C LEU A 298 0.83 42.78 -3.08
N PRO A 299 -0.24 43.60 -3.21
CA PRO A 299 -0.98 44.09 -2.07
C PRO A 299 -1.73 42.98 -1.34
N GLY A 300 -1.89 43.13 -0.03
CA GLY A 300 -2.66 42.20 0.79
C GLY A 300 -2.27 42.17 2.27
N ALA A 301 -3.08 41.49 3.09
CA ALA A 301 -2.85 41.39 4.53
C ALA A 301 -1.55 40.64 4.87
N VAL A 302 -1.18 39.65 4.08
CA VAL A 302 0.12 38.98 4.12
C VAL A 302 0.90 39.45 2.90
N PRO A 303 2.02 40.18 3.07
CA PRO A 303 2.87 40.56 1.98
C PRO A 303 3.42 39.35 1.25
N ARG A 304 3.28 39.31 -0.06
CA ARG A 304 3.75 38.20 -0.90
C ARG A 304 4.15 38.69 -2.29
N PRO A 305 5.20 38.12 -2.86
CA PRO A 305 5.59 38.46 -4.21
C PRO A 305 4.86 37.52 -5.21
N GLY A 306 4.76 38.02 -6.46
CA GLY A 306 4.33 37.27 -7.61
C GLY A 306 5.39 37.29 -8.71
N LEU A 307 5.72 36.14 -9.29
CA LEU A 307 6.55 36.04 -10.48
C LEU A 307 5.70 36.24 -11.73
N VAL A 308 6.11 37.11 -12.62
CA VAL A 308 5.48 37.35 -13.91
C VAL A 308 6.50 37.08 -15.02
N PRO A 309 6.20 36.23 -16.01
CA PRO A 309 7.05 36.10 -17.18
C PRO A 309 7.23 37.44 -17.91
N ALA A 310 8.45 37.75 -18.30
CA ALA A 310 8.80 39.02 -18.99
C ALA A 310 9.36 38.72 -20.38
N ALA A 311 8.81 39.39 -21.40
CA ALA A 311 9.33 39.29 -22.76
C ALA A 311 10.69 40.03 -22.88
N SER A 312 10.91 41.05 -22.04
CA SER A 312 12.16 41.85 -21.92
C SER A 312 12.29 42.41 -20.52
N GLY A 313 13.50 42.72 -20.08
CA GLY A 313 13.75 43.32 -18.75
C GLY A 313 13.51 42.34 -17.56
N GLY A 314 13.52 41.05 -17.80
CA GLY A 314 13.50 40.05 -16.74
C GLY A 314 14.86 39.87 -16.07
N ALA A 315 14.85 39.34 -14.84
CA ALA A 315 16.05 39.05 -14.07
C ALA A 315 15.99 37.65 -13.47
N THR A 316 17.12 37.21 -12.94
CA THR A 316 17.25 36.00 -12.13
C THR A 316 16.76 36.30 -10.71
N ILE A 317 15.81 35.51 -10.21
CA ILE A 317 15.19 35.68 -8.91
C ILE A 317 15.58 34.49 -8.00
N ALA A 318 16.09 34.80 -6.81
CA ALA A 318 16.46 33.80 -5.82
C ALA A 318 15.21 33.13 -5.19
N GLY A 319 15.29 31.86 -4.98
CA GLY A 319 14.22 31.02 -4.41
C GLY A 319 14.74 29.74 -3.80
N GLU A 320 13.84 28.89 -3.45
CA GLU A 320 14.12 27.59 -2.83
C GLU A 320 13.24 26.50 -3.47
N VAL A 321 13.79 25.27 -3.59
CA VAL A 321 13.05 24.08 -3.97
C VAL A 321 12.71 23.29 -2.71
N TRP A 322 11.45 23.01 -2.57
CA TRP A 322 10.89 22.20 -1.47
C TRP A 322 10.23 20.96 -2.04
N ALA A 323 10.40 19.82 -1.38
CA ALA A 323 9.65 18.61 -1.68
C ALA A 323 8.38 18.56 -0.83
N LEU A 324 7.23 18.42 -1.49
CA LEU A 324 5.93 18.29 -0.85
C LEU A 324 5.37 16.90 -1.13
N PRO A 325 4.87 16.15 -0.11
CA PRO A 325 4.17 14.90 -0.35
C PRO A 325 3.02 15.09 -1.34
N SER A 326 2.90 14.22 -2.33
CA SER A 326 1.84 14.35 -3.36
C SER A 326 0.43 14.36 -2.76
N ALA A 327 0.23 13.65 -1.65
CA ALA A 327 -1.03 13.65 -0.90
C ALA A 327 -1.39 15.03 -0.32
N ALA A 328 -0.42 15.90 -0.06
CA ALA A 328 -0.64 17.26 0.47
C ALA A 328 -0.94 18.29 -0.63
N LEU A 329 -0.74 17.94 -1.91
CA LEU A 329 -0.92 18.87 -3.03
C LEU A 329 -2.33 19.48 -3.11
N PRO A 330 -3.44 18.76 -2.91
CA PRO A 330 -4.77 19.36 -2.93
C PRO A 330 -4.95 20.46 -1.87
N ALA A 331 -4.50 20.21 -0.63
CA ALA A 331 -4.56 21.16 0.46
C ALA A 331 -3.66 22.37 0.19
N PHE A 332 -2.46 22.14 -0.37
CA PHE A 332 -1.55 23.20 -0.77
C PHE A 332 -2.16 24.09 -1.85
N LEU A 333 -2.73 23.51 -2.92
CA LEU A 333 -3.40 24.24 -4.00
C LEU A 333 -4.57 25.08 -3.47
N ALA A 334 -5.37 24.55 -2.56
CA ALA A 334 -6.48 25.26 -1.93
C ALA A 334 -6.04 26.48 -1.10
N SER A 335 -4.78 26.53 -0.65
CA SER A 335 -4.21 27.65 0.10
C SER A 335 -3.72 28.80 -0.77
N ILE A 336 -3.62 28.60 -2.10
CA ILE A 336 -3.12 29.61 -3.03
C ILE A 336 -4.26 30.57 -3.38
N ALA A 337 -4.10 31.81 -2.95
CA ALA A 337 -5.09 32.84 -3.24
C ALA A 337 -4.72 33.65 -4.51
N PRO A 338 -5.69 34.06 -5.32
CA PRO A 338 -5.47 34.96 -6.44
C PRO A 338 -4.73 36.22 -6.03
N PRO A 339 -3.94 36.83 -6.91
CA PRO A 339 -3.68 36.46 -8.31
C PRO A 339 -2.55 35.45 -8.53
N LEU A 340 -2.15 34.73 -7.48
CA LEU A 340 -1.15 33.67 -7.58
C LEU A 340 -1.77 32.33 -8.03
N GLY A 341 -1.01 31.59 -8.82
CA GLY A 341 -1.33 30.22 -9.22
C GLY A 341 -0.07 29.37 -9.24
N LEU A 342 -0.23 28.05 -9.36
CA LEU A 342 0.87 27.13 -9.59
C LEU A 342 1.05 26.94 -11.09
N GLY A 343 2.29 27.09 -11.56
CA GLY A 343 2.63 26.90 -12.96
C GLY A 343 4.06 26.39 -13.13
N THR A 344 4.53 26.35 -14.36
CA THR A 344 5.91 25.94 -14.67
C THR A 344 6.84 27.14 -14.65
N VAL A 345 7.85 27.13 -13.79
CA VAL A 345 8.92 28.11 -13.70
C VAL A 345 10.20 27.51 -14.28
N ALA A 346 10.86 28.21 -15.20
CA ALA A 346 12.17 27.81 -15.68
C ALA A 346 13.25 28.25 -14.68
N LEU A 347 14.07 27.31 -14.23
CA LEU A 347 15.22 27.56 -13.38
C LEU A 347 16.45 27.97 -14.21
N GLU A 348 17.48 28.50 -13.57
CA GLU A 348 18.73 28.96 -14.19
C GLU A 348 19.48 27.87 -14.97
N ASN A 349 19.35 26.62 -14.55
CA ASN A 349 19.90 25.42 -15.21
C ASN A 349 19.06 24.93 -16.40
N GLY A 350 18.00 25.66 -16.78
CA GLY A 350 17.08 25.30 -17.85
C GLY A 350 16.01 24.24 -17.47
N ALA A 351 16.07 23.64 -16.27
CA ALA A 351 15.09 22.68 -15.85
C ALA A 351 13.75 23.36 -15.48
N PRO A 352 12.61 22.79 -15.88
CA PRO A 352 11.31 23.24 -15.42
C PRO A 352 11.07 22.78 -13.98
N ALA A 353 10.45 23.64 -13.16
CA ALA A 353 9.96 23.28 -11.84
C ALA A 353 8.51 23.79 -11.67
N PHE A 354 7.69 23.08 -10.90
CA PHE A 354 6.43 23.67 -10.44
C PHE A 354 6.75 24.83 -9.48
N GLY A 355 6.08 25.96 -9.65
CA GLY A 355 6.33 27.12 -8.79
C GLY A 355 5.20 28.14 -8.89
N PHE A 356 5.24 29.13 -8.00
CA PHE A 356 4.25 30.20 -8.00
C PHE A 356 4.48 31.16 -9.16
N ILE A 357 3.45 31.35 -9.97
CA ILE A 357 3.35 32.36 -10.99
C ILE A 357 2.18 33.28 -10.69
N CYS A 358 2.25 34.51 -11.19
CA CYS A 358 1.18 35.48 -11.06
C CYS A 358 0.44 35.64 -12.38
N GLU A 359 -0.85 35.94 -12.32
CA GLU A 359 -1.65 36.27 -13.49
C GLU A 359 -1.04 37.46 -14.24
N ALA A 360 -1.13 37.44 -15.58
CA ALA A 360 -0.49 38.46 -16.43
C ALA A 360 -0.99 39.88 -16.19
N GLY A 361 -2.20 40.03 -15.65
CA GLY A 361 -2.81 41.33 -15.32
C GLY A 361 -2.59 41.80 -13.88
N ALA A 362 -1.82 41.06 -13.07
CA ALA A 362 -1.59 41.45 -11.69
C ALA A 362 -0.82 42.77 -11.57
N THR A 363 -1.26 43.60 -10.63
CA THR A 363 -0.65 44.90 -10.35
C THR A 363 0.09 44.84 -9.01
N GLY A 364 1.28 45.43 -8.97
CA GLY A 364 2.12 45.49 -7.78
C GLY A 364 3.36 46.32 -8.03
N GLU A 365 4.11 46.67 -6.99
CA GLU A 365 5.39 47.31 -7.11
C GLU A 365 6.41 46.36 -7.75
N ASP A 366 7.11 46.83 -8.79
CA ASP A 366 8.18 46.03 -9.40
C ASP A 366 9.42 46.02 -8.49
N ILE A 367 9.72 44.87 -7.94
CA ILE A 367 10.82 44.63 -7.00
C ILE A 367 11.91 43.73 -7.60
N THR A 368 11.91 43.59 -8.92
CA THR A 368 12.85 42.73 -9.66
C THR A 368 14.30 43.07 -9.37
N ALA A 369 14.62 44.39 -9.22
CA ALA A 369 15.97 44.85 -8.94
C ALA A 369 16.58 44.36 -7.63
N PHE A 370 15.76 43.87 -6.67
CA PHE A 370 16.25 43.31 -5.41
C PHE A 370 16.74 41.85 -5.57
N GLY A 371 16.49 41.19 -6.69
CA GLY A 371 16.94 39.85 -6.98
C GLY A 371 16.25 38.73 -6.15
N GLY A 372 15.35 39.09 -5.22
CA GLY A 372 14.59 38.12 -4.41
C GLY A 372 13.83 38.76 -3.26
N TRP A 373 12.85 38.01 -2.74
CA TRP A 373 11.96 38.47 -1.67
C TRP A 373 12.67 38.82 -0.35
N PRO A 374 13.64 38.04 0.16
CA PRO A 374 14.34 38.38 1.39
C PRO A 374 15.08 39.69 1.32
N ALA A 375 15.74 39.98 0.19
CA ALA A 375 16.46 41.23 0.00
C ALA A 375 15.53 42.47 -0.03
N TYR A 376 14.37 42.37 -0.68
CA TYR A 376 13.34 43.38 -0.63
C TYR A 376 12.81 43.63 0.79
N ARG A 377 12.52 42.55 1.52
CA ARG A 377 12.06 42.63 2.91
C ARG A 377 13.08 43.30 3.84
N ALA A 378 14.36 42.95 3.67
CA ALA A 378 15.44 43.55 4.48
C ALA A 378 15.61 45.07 4.21
N ALA A 379 15.28 45.54 3.02
CA ALA A 379 15.32 46.94 2.67
C ALA A 379 14.11 47.78 3.16
N ARG A 380 13.08 47.08 3.65
CA ARG A 380 11.83 47.70 4.19
C ARG A 380 11.45 46.98 5.49
N PRO A 381 12.06 47.31 6.63
CA PRO A 381 11.79 46.72 7.92
C PRO A 381 10.36 47.00 8.44
#